data_9af5ea20f3f8302d2abbb5c123a87cf1
#
_entry.id   9af5ea20f3f8302d2abbb5c123a87cf1
#
_cell.length_a   1.000
_cell.length_b   1.000
_cell.length_c   1.000
_cell.angle_alpha   90.00
_cell.angle_beta   90.00
_cell.angle_gamma   90.00
#
_symmetry.space_group_name_H-M   'P 1'
#
loop_
_entity.id
_entity.type
_entity.pdbx_description
1 polymer ?
#
loop_
_entity_poly.entity_id
_entity_poly.type
_entity_poly.pdbx_seq_one_letter_code
_entity_poly.pdbx_strand_id
1 'polypeptide(L)'
;MGLGAISYGLTFENKPKRIVVTEINDERINRAREVISEEEAAAHGVELIYVNTAAMQDQVKELLELTDGKGYDDVFVYIPNRGVCEMGNSIMAYDGCMNLFAGPTDMKFSSMINLYDCHYSRSKIIGSTGGTIDDMKEAIEKEAKGLIKSAVMITHVGGLDSVVETTKNLPEVPGGKKLVYTHINMPMTAIDDFGKLGESDPFFKELDAVCKKNKGLWSAEAENMLLEHFQ
;
A
#
# COMPACT_ATOMS: atom_id res chain seq x y z
N MET A 1 0.82 -1.46 1.52
CA MET A 1 -0.47 -1.12 2.19
C MET A 1 -1.05 0.17 1.58
N GLY A 2 -0.25 1.22 1.34
CA GLY A 2 -0.74 2.47 0.77
C GLY A 2 -1.56 2.31 -0.51
N LEU A 3 -1.09 1.52 -1.49
CA LEU A 3 -1.86 1.25 -2.72
C LEU A 3 -3.23 0.61 -2.45
N GLY A 4 -3.33 -0.30 -1.48
CA GLY A 4 -4.61 -0.87 -1.07
C GLY A 4 -5.56 0.16 -0.47
N ALA A 5 -5.03 1.08 0.35
CA ALA A 5 -5.82 2.17 0.92
C ALA A 5 -6.30 3.16 -0.16
N ILE A 6 -5.43 3.51 -1.13
CA ILE A 6 -5.82 4.34 -2.28
C ILE A 6 -6.95 3.65 -3.05
N SER A 7 -6.73 2.37 -3.45
CA SER A 7 -7.74 1.59 -4.19
C SER A 7 -9.10 1.58 -3.49
N TYR A 8 -9.10 1.38 -2.16
CA TYR A 8 -10.33 1.41 -1.38
C TYR A 8 -10.94 2.81 -1.28
N GLY A 9 -10.12 3.84 -1.08
CA GLY A 9 -10.57 5.23 -1.02
C GLY A 9 -11.29 5.69 -2.31
N LEU A 10 -10.91 5.15 -3.47
CA LEU A 10 -11.57 5.47 -4.75
C LEU A 10 -12.98 4.86 -4.89
N THR A 11 -13.26 3.80 -4.14
CA THR A 11 -14.52 3.04 -4.26
C THR A 11 -15.42 3.16 -3.03
N PHE A 12 -14.91 3.77 -1.95
CA PHE A 12 -15.65 3.96 -0.71
C PHE A 12 -16.91 4.81 -0.93
N GLU A 13 -17.97 4.55 -0.16
CA GLU A 13 -19.25 5.27 -0.33
C GLU A 13 -19.09 6.77 -0.08
N ASN A 14 -18.39 7.14 1.02
CA ASN A 14 -18.04 8.52 1.32
C ASN A 14 -16.62 8.82 0.86
N LYS A 15 -16.42 8.95 -0.45
CA LYS A 15 -15.11 9.17 -1.04
C LYS A 15 -14.45 10.45 -0.54
N PRO A 16 -13.15 10.44 -0.29
CA PRO A 16 -12.40 11.67 -0.07
C PRO A 16 -12.42 12.52 -1.36
N LYS A 17 -12.42 13.83 -1.22
CA LYS A 17 -12.29 14.73 -2.39
C LYS A 17 -10.88 14.68 -2.96
N ARG A 18 -9.90 14.50 -2.09
CA ARG A 18 -8.47 14.50 -2.42
C ARG A 18 -7.75 13.44 -1.62
N ILE A 19 -6.83 12.74 -2.25
CA ILE A 19 -5.87 11.82 -1.62
C ILE A 19 -4.47 12.34 -1.98
N VAL A 20 -3.66 12.65 -0.98
CA VAL A 20 -2.24 12.98 -1.15
C VAL A 20 -1.40 11.81 -0.66
N VAL A 21 -0.56 11.30 -1.52
CA VAL A 21 0.33 10.17 -1.24
C VAL A 21 1.75 10.69 -1.17
N THR A 22 2.38 10.51 -0.02
CA THR A 22 3.76 10.94 0.22
C THR A 22 4.72 9.74 0.14
N GLU A 23 5.82 9.91 -0.55
CA GLU A 23 6.93 8.96 -0.66
C GLU A 23 8.23 9.75 -0.84
N ILE A 24 9.37 9.16 -0.56
CA ILE A 24 10.71 9.78 -0.74
C ILE A 24 11.48 9.21 -1.93
N ASN A 25 10.95 8.17 -2.57
CA ASN A 25 11.58 7.45 -3.68
C ASN A 25 10.74 7.61 -4.95
N ASP A 26 11.32 8.22 -5.98
CA ASP A 26 10.64 8.47 -7.26
C ASP A 26 10.25 7.20 -8.01
N GLU A 27 11.04 6.13 -7.91
CA GLU A 27 10.71 4.85 -8.55
C GLU A 27 9.43 4.26 -7.97
N ARG A 28 9.25 4.35 -6.64
CA ARG A 28 8.03 3.93 -5.96
C ARG A 28 6.84 4.80 -6.30
N ILE A 29 7.03 6.10 -6.44
CA ILE A 29 5.98 7.02 -6.91
C ILE A 29 5.57 6.65 -8.33
N ASN A 30 6.53 6.49 -9.24
CA ASN A 30 6.26 6.12 -10.62
C ASN A 30 5.54 4.78 -10.71
N ARG A 31 5.98 3.78 -9.94
CA ARG A 31 5.29 2.49 -9.87
C ARG A 31 3.87 2.62 -9.32
N ALA A 32 3.66 3.43 -8.28
CA ALA A 32 2.31 3.67 -7.73
C ALA A 32 1.39 4.31 -8.77
N ARG A 33 1.91 5.27 -9.54
CA ARG A 33 1.20 5.97 -10.61
C ARG A 33 0.86 5.06 -11.80
N GLU A 34 1.72 4.08 -12.13
CA GLU A 34 1.42 3.05 -13.13
C GLU A 34 0.26 2.15 -12.69
N VAL A 35 0.21 1.81 -11.40
CA VAL A 35 -0.82 0.92 -10.83
C VAL A 35 -2.15 1.64 -10.70
N ILE A 36 -2.15 2.84 -10.09
CA ILE A 36 -3.33 3.69 -9.90
C ILE A 36 -2.95 5.10 -10.36
N SER A 37 -3.38 5.48 -11.55
CA SER A 37 -3.07 6.80 -12.09
C SER A 37 -3.99 7.89 -11.55
N GLU A 38 -3.55 9.13 -11.67
CA GLU A 38 -4.33 10.31 -11.34
C GLU A 38 -5.61 10.40 -12.21
N GLU A 39 -5.55 9.94 -13.48
CA GLU A 39 -6.71 9.87 -14.38
C GLU A 39 -7.72 8.81 -13.93
N GLU A 40 -7.23 7.63 -13.46
CA GLU A 40 -8.09 6.60 -12.89
C GLU A 40 -8.81 7.14 -11.65
N ALA A 41 -8.12 7.84 -10.78
CA ALA A 41 -8.72 8.46 -9.59
C ALA A 41 -9.75 9.55 -9.96
N ALA A 42 -9.43 10.39 -10.94
CA ALA A 42 -10.34 11.43 -11.44
C ALA A 42 -11.63 10.83 -12.03
N ALA A 43 -11.55 9.67 -12.70
CA ALA A 43 -12.73 8.94 -13.18
C ALA A 43 -13.65 8.47 -12.02
N HIS A 44 -13.09 8.28 -10.83
CA HIS A 44 -13.83 8.01 -9.60
C HIS A 44 -14.30 9.28 -8.86
N GLY A 45 -13.97 10.47 -9.37
CA GLY A 45 -14.29 11.75 -8.74
C GLY A 45 -13.38 12.13 -7.57
N VAL A 46 -12.17 11.57 -7.52
CA VAL A 46 -11.17 11.82 -6.49
C VAL A 46 -9.94 12.47 -7.11
N GLU A 47 -9.45 13.56 -6.52
CA GLU A 47 -8.16 14.15 -6.89
C GLU A 47 -7.03 13.38 -6.18
N LEU A 48 -6.21 12.66 -6.94
CA LEU A 48 -5.06 11.93 -6.44
C LEU A 48 -3.79 12.71 -6.74
N ILE A 49 -2.93 12.90 -5.74
CA ILE A 49 -1.67 13.63 -5.88
C ILE A 49 -0.55 12.77 -5.27
N TYR A 50 0.45 12.45 -6.07
CA TYR A 50 1.69 11.80 -5.61
C TYR A 50 2.78 12.85 -5.40
N VAL A 51 3.41 12.85 -4.22
CA VAL A 51 4.43 13.84 -3.84
C VAL A 51 5.70 13.17 -3.35
N ASN A 52 6.84 13.60 -3.90
CA ASN A 52 8.14 13.25 -3.33
C ASN A 52 8.52 14.25 -2.24
N THR A 53 8.36 13.81 -0.98
CA THR A 53 8.68 14.67 0.17
C THR A 53 10.18 14.88 0.39
N ALA A 54 11.06 14.06 -0.19
CA ALA A 54 12.49 14.29 -0.15
C ALA A 54 12.94 15.49 -1.00
N ALA A 55 12.13 15.89 -1.99
CA ALA A 55 12.38 17.06 -2.83
C ALA A 55 11.89 18.38 -2.23
N MET A 56 11.09 18.33 -1.14
CA MET A 56 10.52 19.51 -0.48
C MET A 56 11.54 20.19 0.43
N GLN A 57 11.51 21.52 0.48
CA GLN A 57 12.31 22.30 1.41
C GLN A 57 11.67 22.35 2.80
N ASP A 58 10.36 22.54 2.85
CA ASP A 58 9.54 22.53 4.06
C ASP A 58 8.33 21.64 3.83
N GLN A 59 8.48 20.36 4.22
CA GLN A 59 7.46 19.33 3.98
C GLN A 59 6.10 19.69 4.57
N VAL A 60 6.07 20.23 5.79
CA VAL A 60 4.81 20.59 6.47
C VAL A 60 4.12 21.72 5.72
N LYS A 61 4.85 22.79 5.42
CA LYS A 61 4.31 23.95 4.70
C LYS A 61 3.79 23.57 3.34
N GLU A 62 4.61 22.87 2.54
CA GLU A 62 4.26 22.49 1.18
C GLU A 62 3.08 21.51 1.12
N LEU A 63 2.98 20.56 2.08
CA LEU A 63 1.81 19.69 2.20
C LEU A 63 0.55 20.46 2.61
N LEU A 64 0.65 21.44 3.50
CA LEU A 64 -0.49 22.28 3.87
C LEU A 64 -0.95 23.18 2.71
N GLU A 65 -0.04 23.65 1.85
CA GLU A 65 -0.39 24.43 0.66
C GLU A 65 -1.30 23.62 -0.30
N LEU A 66 -1.15 22.30 -0.36
CA LEU A 66 -2.05 21.44 -1.15
C LEU A 66 -3.50 21.42 -0.63
N THR A 67 -3.74 21.90 0.57
CA THR A 67 -5.06 21.96 1.21
C THR A 67 -5.49 23.39 1.54
N ASP A 68 -4.90 24.40 0.90
CA ASP A 68 -5.13 25.83 1.19
C ASP A 68 -4.90 26.17 2.67
N GLY A 69 -3.97 25.49 3.32
CA GLY A 69 -3.64 25.64 4.74
C GLY A 69 -4.63 25.00 5.72
N LYS A 70 -5.65 24.28 5.24
CA LYS A 70 -6.69 23.66 6.10
C LYS A 70 -6.23 22.38 6.79
N GLY A 71 -5.21 21.73 6.24
CA GLY A 71 -4.74 20.43 6.70
C GLY A 71 -5.57 19.26 6.16
N TYR A 72 -5.31 18.07 6.71
CA TYR A 72 -5.89 16.80 6.28
C TYR A 72 -6.84 16.24 7.33
N ASP A 73 -8.05 15.87 6.92
CA ASP A 73 -9.05 15.28 7.80
C ASP A 73 -8.60 13.91 8.31
N ASP A 74 -7.96 13.12 7.43
CA ASP A 74 -7.42 11.79 7.75
C ASP A 74 -5.95 11.69 7.32
N VAL A 75 -5.10 11.26 8.23
CA VAL A 75 -3.67 11.02 8.01
C VAL A 75 -3.33 9.58 8.37
N PHE A 76 -2.81 8.80 7.40
CA PHE A 76 -2.41 7.42 7.62
C PHE A 76 -0.89 7.27 7.59
N VAL A 77 -0.32 6.79 8.69
CA VAL A 77 1.12 6.57 8.82
C VAL A 77 1.45 5.09 8.59
N TYR A 78 2.05 4.80 7.43
CA TYR A 78 2.39 3.44 6.99
C TYR A 78 3.84 3.02 7.27
N ILE A 79 4.63 3.89 7.89
CA ILE A 79 6.03 3.62 8.26
C ILE A 79 6.29 4.01 9.71
N PRO A 80 6.93 3.17 10.55
CA PRO A 80 7.24 3.50 11.93
C PRO A 80 8.49 4.41 11.99
N ASN A 81 8.33 5.65 11.57
CA ASN A 81 9.36 6.69 11.57
C ASN A 81 8.89 7.91 12.39
N ARG A 82 9.74 8.38 13.31
CA ARG A 82 9.41 9.49 14.22
C ARG A 82 9.07 10.77 13.46
N GLY A 83 9.91 11.16 12.51
CA GLY A 83 9.70 12.37 11.71
C GLY A 83 8.41 12.32 10.90
N VAL A 84 8.06 11.13 10.37
CA VAL A 84 6.79 10.95 9.64
C VAL A 84 5.59 11.08 10.59
N CYS A 85 5.67 10.56 11.81
CA CYS A 85 4.61 10.73 12.81
C CYS A 85 4.46 12.20 13.21
N GLU A 86 5.56 12.91 13.42
CA GLU A 86 5.58 14.34 13.78
C GLU A 86 5.05 15.23 12.63
N MET A 87 5.47 14.93 11.40
CA MET A 87 4.93 15.57 10.21
C MET A 87 3.43 15.31 10.08
N GLY A 88 2.98 14.06 10.24
CA GLY A 88 1.58 13.68 10.20
C GLY A 88 0.74 14.47 11.22
N ASN A 89 1.25 14.62 12.46
CA ASN A 89 0.60 15.44 13.48
C ASN A 89 0.50 16.91 13.06
N SER A 90 1.54 17.44 12.41
CA SER A 90 1.62 18.88 12.06
C SER A 90 0.74 19.28 10.88
N ILE A 91 0.29 18.31 10.07
CA ILE A 91 -0.56 18.56 8.89
C ILE A 91 -2.03 18.23 9.10
N MET A 92 -2.44 17.78 10.31
CA MET A 92 -3.84 17.47 10.58
C MET A 92 -4.73 18.71 10.53
N ALA A 93 -5.93 18.56 9.99
CA ALA A 93 -6.98 19.56 10.02
C ALA A 93 -7.65 19.65 11.40
N TYR A 94 -8.49 20.67 11.58
CA TYR A 94 -9.40 20.73 12.72
C TYR A 94 -10.34 19.51 12.73
N ASP A 95 -10.48 18.87 13.89
CA ASP A 95 -11.21 17.61 14.10
C ASP A 95 -10.63 16.40 13.32
N GLY A 96 -9.40 16.53 12.80
CA GLY A 96 -8.71 15.51 12.01
C GLY A 96 -8.29 14.28 12.82
N CYS A 97 -8.00 13.19 12.10
CA CYS A 97 -7.59 11.93 12.70
C CYS A 97 -6.30 11.39 12.07
N MET A 98 -5.29 11.09 12.88
CA MET A 98 -4.09 10.39 12.45
C MET A 98 -4.15 8.92 12.88
N ASN A 99 -4.05 8.01 11.93
CA ASN A 99 -3.98 6.58 12.16
C ASN A 99 -2.53 6.09 12.09
N LEU A 100 -2.02 5.56 13.18
CA LEU A 100 -0.73 4.88 13.26
C LEU A 100 -0.91 3.42 12.85
N PHE A 101 -0.87 3.16 11.55
CA PHE A 101 -1.05 1.82 10.99
C PHE A 101 0.21 0.96 11.10
N ALA A 102 1.39 1.57 10.91
CA ALA A 102 2.65 0.84 10.97
C ALA A 102 3.06 0.52 12.41
N GLY A 103 3.07 -0.77 12.75
CA GLY A 103 3.53 -1.25 14.06
C GLY A 103 5.06 -1.17 14.18
N PRO A 104 5.61 -0.41 15.13
CA PRO A 104 7.04 -0.43 15.43
C PRO A 104 7.44 -1.74 16.11
N THR A 105 8.65 -2.23 15.84
CA THR A 105 9.23 -3.40 16.52
C THR A 105 9.89 -3.02 17.86
N ASP A 106 10.30 -1.77 18.02
CA ASP A 106 10.84 -1.25 19.27
C ASP A 106 9.72 -0.81 20.21
N MET A 107 9.59 -1.46 21.36
CA MET A 107 8.59 -1.12 22.39
C MET A 107 8.79 0.27 23.00
N LYS A 108 9.96 0.89 22.81
CA LYS A 108 10.26 2.26 23.27
C LYS A 108 10.10 3.29 22.15
N PHE A 109 9.59 2.88 20.99
CA PHE A 109 9.32 3.82 19.90
C PHE A 109 8.39 4.94 20.37
N SER A 110 8.81 6.17 20.18
CA SER A 110 8.09 7.36 20.62
C SER A 110 8.32 8.49 19.63
N SER A 111 7.37 9.42 19.55
CA SER A 111 7.39 10.58 18.69
C SER A 111 6.80 11.77 19.45
N MET A 112 7.17 12.98 19.07
CA MET A 112 6.62 14.21 19.67
C MET A 112 5.27 14.53 19.04
N ILE A 113 4.27 14.74 19.89
CA ILE A 113 2.92 15.12 19.49
C ILE A 113 2.60 16.46 20.13
N ASN A 114 2.05 17.38 19.35
CA ASN A 114 1.60 18.68 19.86
C ASN A 114 0.27 18.51 20.60
N LEU A 115 0.34 18.41 21.92
CA LEU A 115 -0.86 18.26 22.75
C LEU A 115 -1.73 19.53 22.81
N TYR A 116 -1.17 20.71 22.52
CA TYR A 116 -1.95 21.94 22.38
C TYR A 116 -2.92 21.82 21.19
N ASP A 117 -2.41 21.41 20.04
CA ASP A 117 -3.24 21.19 18.85
C ASP A 117 -4.24 20.05 19.07
N CYS A 118 -3.82 18.98 19.73
CA CYS A 118 -4.72 17.90 20.10
C CYS A 118 -5.93 18.40 20.91
N HIS A 119 -5.71 19.33 21.85
CA HIS A 119 -6.77 19.91 22.66
C HIS A 119 -7.63 20.92 21.88
N TYR A 120 -6.99 21.92 21.25
CA TYR A 120 -7.71 23.04 20.64
C TYR A 120 -8.23 22.75 19.24
N SER A 121 -7.57 21.89 18.47
CA SER A 121 -8.02 21.45 17.15
C SER A 121 -8.86 20.18 17.20
N ARG A 122 -9.10 19.60 18.39
CA ARG A 122 -9.87 18.36 18.56
C ARG A 122 -9.33 17.19 17.78
N SER A 123 -8.04 17.21 17.45
CA SER A 123 -7.40 16.15 16.66
C SER A 123 -7.34 14.83 17.44
N LYS A 124 -7.37 13.73 16.70
CA LYS A 124 -7.38 12.37 17.24
C LYS A 124 -6.17 11.61 16.73
N ILE A 125 -5.56 10.82 17.61
CA ILE A 125 -4.50 9.88 17.23
C ILE A 125 -4.96 8.50 17.64
N ILE A 126 -5.07 7.61 16.66
CA ILE A 126 -5.52 6.25 16.86
C ILE A 126 -4.47 5.26 16.38
N GLY A 127 -4.37 4.13 17.03
CA GLY A 127 -3.60 2.98 16.58
C GLY A 127 -4.53 1.90 16.07
N SER A 128 -4.02 1.09 15.15
CA SER A 128 -4.74 -0.10 14.70
C SER A 128 -3.77 -1.29 14.67
N THR A 129 -4.20 -2.42 15.18
CA THR A 129 -3.41 -3.66 15.16
C THR A 129 -4.31 -4.85 14.97
N GLY A 130 -3.88 -5.76 14.09
CA GLY A 130 -4.64 -6.96 13.77
C GLY A 130 -5.99 -6.66 13.12
N GLY A 131 -6.71 -7.70 12.83
CA GLY A 131 -8.09 -7.66 12.38
C GLY A 131 -8.88 -8.78 13.05
N THR A 132 -10.18 -8.62 13.15
CA THR A 132 -11.11 -9.65 13.62
C THR A 132 -11.51 -10.57 12.45
N ILE A 133 -12.22 -11.65 12.77
CA ILE A 133 -12.81 -12.52 11.74
C ILE A 133 -13.83 -11.73 10.89
N ASP A 134 -14.52 -10.77 11.49
CA ASP A 134 -15.51 -9.97 10.78
C ASP A 134 -14.86 -8.98 9.82
N ASP A 135 -13.70 -8.39 10.17
CA ASP A 135 -12.89 -7.60 9.23
C ASP A 135 -12.44 -8.42 8.02
N MET A 136 -12.06 -9.71 8.24
CA MET A 136 -11.69 -10.60 7.13
C MET A 136 -12.89 -10.90 6.23
N LYS A 137 -14.07 -11.18 6.78
CA LYS A 137 -15.30 -11.39 5.99
C LYS A 137 -15.65 -10.16 5.19
N GLU A 138 -15.60 -8.99 5.82
CA GLU A 138 -15.85 -7.72 5.15
C GLU A 138 -14.87 -7.46 4.00
N ALA A 139 -13.58 -7.76 4.20
CA ALA A 139 -12.56 -7.63 3.16
C ALA A 139 -12.86 -8.54 1.96
N ILE A 140 -13.23 -9.81 2.19
CA ILE A 140 -13.60 -10.77 1.14
C ILE A 140 -14.86 -10.29 0.38
N GLU A 141 -15.86 -9.80 1.10
CA GLU A 141 -17.07 -9.28 0.45
C GLU A 141 -16.78 -8.04 -0.40
N LYS A 142 -15.92 -7.15 0.06
CA LYS A 142 -15.52 -5.95 -0.69
C LYS A 142 -14.68 -6.30 -1.91
N GLU A 143 -13.77 -7.26 -1.80
CA GLU A 143 -13.00 -7.79 -2.93
C GLU A 143 -13.94 -8.39 -3.98
N ALA A 144 -14.88 -9.24 -3.57
CA ALA A 144 -15.87 -9.85 -4.46
C ALA A 144 -16.77 -8.82 -5.18
N LYS A 145 -17.00 -7.67 -4.58
CA LYS A 145 -17.73 -6.53 -5.18
C LYS A 145 -16.82 -5.61 -6.02
N GLY A 146 -15.53 -5.88 -6.10
CA GLY A 146 -14.55 -5.04 -6.80
C GLY A 146 -14.28 -3.69 -6.11
N LEU A 147 -14.62 -3.54 -4.83
CA LEU A 147 -14.39 -2.33 -4.04
C LEU A 147 -12.97 -2.26 -3.47
N ILE A 148 -12.28 -3.38 -3.40
CA ILE A 148 -10.87 -3.49 -3.04
C ILE A 148 -10.18 -4.28 -4.14
N LYS A 149 -8.98 -3.87 -4.53
CA LYS A 149 -8.11 -4.61 -5.45
C LYS A 149 -6.89 -5.11 -4.67
N SER A 150 -6.98 -6.26 -4.04
CA SER A 150 -5.88 -6.83 -3.24
C SER A 150 -4.62 -7.11 -4.06
N ALA A 151 -4.77 -7.40 -5.34
CA ALA A 151 -3.69 -7.63 -6.28
C ALA A 151 -2.64 -6.49 -6.32
N VAL A 152 -3.03 -5.24 -6.08
CA VAL A 152 -2.10 -4.09 -6.04
C VAL A 152 -1.05 -4.20 -4.92
N MET A 153 -1.27 -5.08 -3.95
CA MET A 153 -0.37 -5.30 -2.83
C MET A 153 0.52 -6.53 -3.00
N ILE A 154 0.20 -7.44 -3.94
CA ILE A 154 0.94 -8.68 -4.16
C ILE A 154 2.16 -8.39 -5.02
N THR A 155 3.34 -8.76 -4.53
CA THR A 155 4.62 -8.59 -5.25
C THR A 155 5.37 -9.88 -5.46
N HIS A 156 5.01 -10.92 -4.72
CA HIS A 156 5.65 -12.24 -4.81
C HIS A 156 4.60 -13.33 -4.73
N VAL A 157 4.88 -14.43 -5.39
CA VAL A 157 4.08 -15.65 -5.33
C VAL A 157 4.99 -16.86 -5.09
N GLY A 158 4.49 -17.88 -4.42
CA GLY A 158 5.26 -19.11 -4.15
C GLY A 158 4.43 -20.22 -3.55
N GLY A 159 5.03 -21.38 -3.38
CA GLY A 159 4.43 -22.55 -2.77
C GLY A 159 4.61 -22.63 -1.25
N LEU A 160 3.95 -23.59 -0.63
CA LEU A 160 4.02 -23.80 0.83
C LEU A 160 5.46 -24.11 1.30
N ASP A 161 6.23 -24.80 0.49
CA ASP A 161 7.62 -25.18 0.73
C ASP A 161 8.55 -23.95 0.90
N SER A 162 8.22 -22.83 0.30
CA SER A 162 9.00 -21.59 0.36
C SER A 162 8.78 -20.76 1.65
N VAL A 163 7.74 -21.06 2.44
CA VAL A 163 7.29 -20.20 3.55
C VAL A 163 8.34 -20.03 4.65
N VAL A 164 8.98 -21.12 5.04
CA VAL A 164 9.95 -21.09 6.16
C VAL A 164 11.14 -20.20 5.83
N GLU A 165 11.69 -20.36 4.64
CA GLU A 165 12.85 -19.58 4.20
C GLU A 165 12.47 -18.10 3.97
N THR A 166 11.35 -17.86 3.32
CA THR A 166 10.82 -16.51 3.11
C THR A 166 10.59 -15.78 4.44
N THR A 167 10.01 -16.48 5.43
CA THR A 167 9.73 -15.87 6.75
C THR A 167 11.00 -15.50 7.49
N LYS A 168 12.03 -16.36 7.45
CA LYS A 168 13.33 -16.07 8.09
C LYS A 168 14.02 -14.86 7.46
N ASN A 169 13.92 -14.72 6.15
CA ASN A 169 14.59 -13.67 5.38
C ASN A 169 13.65 -12.49 5.03
N LEU A 170 12.48 -12.41 5.65
CA LEU A 170 11.47 -11.41 5.29
C LEU A 170 11.97 -9.96 5.29
N PRO A 171 12.86 -9.52 6.19
CA PRO A 171 13.41 -8.16 6.16
C PRO A 171 14.25 -7.87 4.91
N GLU A 172 14.82 -8.92 4.28
CA GLU A 172 15.68 -8.82 3.09
C GLU A 172 14.91 -9.06 1.78
N VAL A 173 13.65 -9.52 1.87
CA VAL A 173 12.78 -9.72 0.70
C VAL A 173 11.92 -8.46 0.48
N PRO A 174 12.31 -7.60 -0.46
CA PRO A 174 11.64 -6.31 -0.68
C PRO A 174 10.21 -6.49 -1.17
N GLY A 175 9.48 -5.37 -1.25
CA GLY A 175 8.15 -5.32 -1.85
C GLY A 175 6.99 -5.51 -0.88
N GLY A 176 5.83 -5.80 -1.43
CA GLY A 176 4.55 -5.89 -0.73
C GLY A 176 4.24 -7.28 -0.17
N LYS A 177 3.02 -7.74 -0.37
CA LYS A 177 2.54 -9.04 0.13
C LYS A 177 3.11 -10.20 -0.67
N LYS A 178 3.34 -11.31 0.02
CA LYS A 178 3.78 -12.59 -0.52
C LYS A 178 2.57 -13.53 -0.50
N LEU A 179 2.12 -13.93 -1.69
CA LEU A 179 1.01 -14.86 -1.85
C LEU A 179 1.55 -16.29 -1.86
N VAL A 180 1.00 -17.14 -1.01
CA VAL A 180 1.42 -18.54 -0.87
C VAL A 180 0.29 -19.47 -1.28
N TYR A 181 0.57 -20.33 -2.24
CA TYR A 181 -0.31 -21.43 -2.64
C TYR A 181 0.05 -22.69 -1.88
N THR A 182 -0.85 -23.17 -1.04
CA THR A 182 -0.56 -24.26 -0.08
C THR A 182 -0.47 -25.66 -0.69
N HIS A 183 -0.82 -25.80 -1.94
CA HIS A 183 -0.91 -27.10 -2.64
C HIS A 183 0.06 -27.25 -3.82
N ILE A 184 0.99 -26.30 -3.96
CA ILE A 184 2.07 -26.39 -4.95
C ILE A 184 3.44 -26.23 -4.27
N ASN A 185 4.49 -26.66 -4.97
CA ASN A 185 5.88 -26.44 -4.59
C ASN A 185 6.51 -25.45 -5.58
N MET A 186 6.87 -24.29 -5.09
CA MET A 186 7.48 -23.23 -5.89
C MET A 186 8.29 -22.29 -4.97
N PRO A 187 9.53 -21.94 -5.31
CA PRO A 187 10.26 -20.92 -4.58
C PRO A 187 9.50 -19.59 -4.54
N MET A 188 9.62 -18.84 -3.44
CA MET A 188 9.06 -17.49 -3.37
C MET A 188 9.72 -16.60 -4.43
N THR A 189 8.95 -16.20 -5.42
CA THR A 189 9.44 -15.53 -6.62
C THR A 189 8.78 -14.16 -6.76
N ALA A 190 9.57 -13.11 -7.00
CA ALA A 190 9.04 -11.80 -7.31
C ALA A 190 8.38 -11.81 -8.69
N ILE A 191 7.22 -11.15 -8.82
CA ILE A 191 6.52 -11.02 -10.11
C ILE A 191 7.43 -10.29 -11.11
N ASP A 192 8.21 -9.32 -10.65
CA ASP A 192 9.15 -8.56 -11.48
C ASP A 192 10.33 -9.41 -12.01
N ASP A 193 10.62 -10.56 -11.40
CA ASP A 193 11.67 -11.50 -11.83
C ASP A 193 11.20 -12.48 -12.92
N PHE A 194 9.91 -12.54 -13.21
CA PHE A 194 9.40 -13.51 -14.21
C PHE A 194 10.03 -13.30 -15.59
N GLY A 195 10.22 -12.05 -16.00
CA GLY A 195 10.88 -11.75 -17.27
C GLY A 195 12.30 -12.32 -17.37
N LYS A 196 13.08 -12.23 -16.29
CA LYS A 196 14.43 -12.78 -16.20
C LYS A 196 14.42 -14.31 -16.17
N LEU A 197 13.52 -14.92 -15.41
CA LEU A 197 13.34 -16.38 -15.39
C LEU A 197 12.89 -16.90 -16.76
N GLY A 198 12.10 -16.12 -17.47
CA GLY A 198 11.63 -16.42 -18.82
C GLY A 198 12.72 -16.45 -19.90
N GLU A 199 13.95 -16.02 -19.62
CA GLU A 199 15.10 -16.20 -20.50
C GLU A 199 15.52 -17.68 -20.61
N SER A 200 15.27 -18.47 -19.56
CA SER A 200 15.63 -19.87 -19.49
C SER A 200 14.42 -20.81 -19.45
N ASP A 201 13.25 -20.33 -19.06
CA ASP A 201 12.03 -21.12 -18.91
C ASP A 201 10.85 -20.45 -19.65
N PRO A 202 10.35 -21.05 -20.75
CA PRO A 202 9.22 -20.53 -21.52
C PRO A 202 7.97 -20.25 -20.69
N PHE A 203 7.70 -21.04 -19.64
CA PHE A 203 6.57 -20.83 -18.75
C PHE A 203 6.61 -19.44 -18.08
N PHE A 204 7.74 -19.08 -17.49
CA PHE A 204 7.87 -17.75 -16.85
C PHE A 204 7.82 -16.61 -17.86
N LYS A 205 8.24 -16.83 -19.11
CA LYS A 205 8.11 -15.84 -20.17
C LYS A 205 6.65 -15.54 -20.50
N GLU A 206 5.82 -16.56 -20.57
CA GLU A 206 4.38 -16.42 -20.81
C GLU A 206 3.69 -15.79 -19.59
N LEU A 207 4.04 -16.22 -18.38
CA LEU A 207 3.50 -15.68 -17.14
C LEU A 207 3.84 -14.18 -16.97
N ASP A 208 5.07 -13.79 -17.32
CA ASP A 208 5.48 -12.37 -17.36
C ASP A 208 4.62 -11.56 -18.33
N ALA A 209 4.34 -12.08 -19.51
CA ALA A 209 3.51 -11.41 -20.49
C ALA A 209 2.07 -11.20 -19.98
N VAL A 210 1.50 -12.20 -19.29
CA VAL A 210 0.18 -12.10 -18.64
C VAL A 210 0.19 -11.03 -17.55
N CYS A 211 1.20 -11.01 -16.68
CA CYS A 211 1.32 -9.99 -15.64
C CYS A 211 1.48 -8.59 -16.25
N LYS A 212 2.34 -8.41 -17.26
CA LYS A 212 2.57 -7.12 -17.96
C LYS A 212 1.30 -6.57 -18.60
N LYS A 213 0.46 -7.42 -19.20
CA LYS A 213 -0.86 -7.06 -19.72
C LYS A 213 -1.76 -6.46 -18.64
N ASN A 214 -1.56 -6.87 -17.37
CA ASN A 214 -2.28 -6.38 -16.20
C ASN A 214 -1.43 -5.40 -15.37
N LYS A 215 -0.72 -4.47 -16.00
CA LYS A 215 0.14 -3.46 -15.33
C LYS A 215 1.22 -4.07 -14.39
N GLY A 216 1.68 -5.28 -14.66
CA GLY A 216 2.60 -6.02 -13.78
C GLY A 216 1.98 -6.52 -12.48
N LEU A 217 0.65 -6.59 -12.39
CA LEU A 217 -0.07 -7.08 -11.23
C LEU A 217 -0.46 -8.54 -11.40
N TRP A 218 -0.56 -9.23 -10.26
CA TRP A 218 -1.12 -10.57 -10.20
C TRP A 218 -2.59 -10.56 -10.63
N SER A 219 -3.05 -11.63 -11.28
CA SER A 219 -4.42 -11.72 -11.79
C SER A 219 -4.92 -13.16 -11.74
N ALA A 220 -6.22 -13.36 -11.87
CA ALA A 220 -6.81 -14.70 -11.98
C ALA A 220 -6.28 -15.48 -13.20
N GLU A 221 -5.99 -14.79 -14.32
CA GLU A 221 -5.37 -15.40 -15.50
C GLU A 221 -3.97 -15.94 -15.17
N ALA A 222 -3.13 -15.12 -14.48
CA ALA A 222 -1.81 -15.53 -14.04
C ALA A 222 -1.86 -16.65 -12.99
N GLU A 223 -2.80 -16.58 -12.06
CA GLU A 223 -3.03 -17.63 -11.04
C GLU A 223 -3.39 -18.96 -11.67
N ASN A 224 -4.38 -19.00 -12.56
CA ASN A 224 -4.79 -20.23 -13.23
C ASN A 224 -3.62 -20.85 -14.00
N MET A 225 -2.87 -20.03 -14.76
CA MET A 225 -1.71 -20.49 -15.51
C MET A 225 -0.62 -21.07 -14.59
N LEU A 226 -0.36 -20.42 -13.45
CA LEU A 226 0.62 -20.91 -12.47
C LEU A 226 0.16 -22.23 -11.85
N LEU A 227 -1.10 -22.32 -11.43
CA LEU A 227 -1.62 -23.52 -10.78
C LEU A 227 -1.69 -24.71 -11.73
N GLU A 228 -2.04 -24.52 -13.01
CA GLU A 228 -2.01 -25.56 -14.02
C GLU A 228 -0.60 -26.10 -14.29
N HIS A 229 0.42 -25.26 -14.17
CA HIS A 229 1.81 -25.65 -14.39
C HIS A 229 2.42 -26.44 -13.23
N PHE A 230 2.06 -26.09 -11.98
CA PHE A 230 2.66 -26.66 -10.76
C PHE A 230 1.78 -27.72 -10.06
N GLN A 231 0.62 -28.05 -10.61
CA GLN A 231 -0.18 -29.22 -10.18
C GLN A 231 0.41 -30.51 -10.77
#